data_7c93831b45f60131d3f12540c1e6bc76
#
_entry.id   7c93831b45f60131d3f12540c1e6bc76
#
_cell.length_a   1.000
_cell.length_b   1.000
_cell.length_c   1.000
_cell.angle_alpha   90.00
_cell.angle_beta   90.00
_cell.angle_gamma   90.00
#
_symmetry.space_group_name_H-M   'P 1'
#
loop_
_entity.id
_entity.type
_entity.pdbx_description
1 polymer ?
#
loop_
_entity_poly.entity_id
_entity_poly.type
_entity_poly.pdbx_seq_one_letter_code
_entity_poly.pdbx_strand_id
1 'polypeptide(L)'
;MPREYTTAKAFRRALEVRLGKVAETEQVQVNRLRRQVAFDRLLARLFRVESAPWTLKGGYALELRFKAARATIDIDLTIQKVAAASDTETNRVVRELLQDAASFEFGDWFEYTIGPPGMDLDAAPYGGARYPVEATMDGRVFARFHLDAGIGDAVMQPVDVIECRDWLGFAGIGAPLVPTISREQQWAEKLHAYTLPRKNANSRVKDLIDLELLIGSGELEPERVAETLRLTFERRKTHALPLELVPPPPDWQGRFQALAEECGLPTDVAAAFAGVQEYFKEVLTRRTER
;
A
#
# COMPACT_ATOMS: atom_id res chain seq x y z
N MET A 1 -23.93 21.91 8.93
CA MET A 1 -22.63 22.50 9.24
C MET A 1 -21.77 21.50 9.98
N PRO A 2 -20.46 21.44 9.74
CA PRO A 2 -19.53 20.60 10.51
C PRO A 2 -19.61 20.99 11.99
N ARG A 3 -19.43 20.01 12.87
CA ARG A 3 -19.49 20.25 14.32
C ARG A 3 -18.09 20.54 14.83
N GLU A 4 -17.90 21.66 15.51
CA GLU A 4 -16.68 21.95 16.24
C GLU A 4 -16.58 21.09 17.52
N TYR A 5 -15.40 20.52 17.74
CA TYR A 5 -15.06 19.77 18.93
C TYR A 5 -13.97 20.53 19.69
N THR A 6 -14.22 20.79 20.97
CA THR A 6 -13.29 21.54 21.84
C THR A 6 -12.34 20.64 22.62
N THR A 7 -12.52 19.32 22.58
CA THR A 7 -11.68 18.36 23.29
C THR A 7 -11.42 17.10 22.46
N ALA A 8 -10.22 16.53 22.57
CA ALA A 8 -9.84 15.26 21.97
C ALA A 8 -10.79 14.12 22.39
N LYS A 9 -11.21 14.10 23.64
CA LYS A 9 -12.15 13.10 24.19
C LYS A 9 -13.50 13.11 23.47
N ALA A 10 -14.08 14.30 23.27
CA ALA A 10 -15.36 14.44 22.58
C ALA A 10 -15.27 14.06 21.12
N PHE A 11 -14.18 14.47 20.44
CA PHE A 11 -13.88 14.12 19.05
C PHE A 11 -13.73 12.60 18.90
N ARG A 12 -12.87 11.96 19.70
CA ARG A 12 -12.66 10.52 19.69
C ARG A 12 -13.97 9.75 19.85
N ARG A 13 -14.79 10.14 20.84
CA ARG A 13 -16.10 9.49 21.04
C ARG A 13 -17.00 9.60 19.81
N ALA A 14 -17.03 10.77 19.19
CA ALA A 14 -17.84 11.00 17.99
C ALA A 14 -17.34 10.16 16.79
N LEU A 15 -16.02 10.06 16.61
CA LEU A 15 -15.41 9.21 15.58
C LEU A 15 -15.72 7.73 15.82
N GLU A 16 -15.50 7.22 17.05
CA GLU A 16 -15.74 5.82 17.40
C GLU A 16 -17.19 5.38 17.16
N VAL A 17 -18.16 6.24 17.51
CA VAL A 17 -19.58 5.96 17.24
C VAL A 17 -19.86 5.86 15.74
N ARG A 18 -19.22 6.69 14.91
CA ARG A 18 -19.36 6.63 13.44
C ARG A 18 -18.71 5.38 12.86
N LEU A 19 -17.53 5.05 13.32
CA LEU A 19 -16.83 3.82 12.88
C LEU A 19 -17.63 2.57 13.26
N GLY A 20 -18.27 2.54 14.42
CA GLY A 20 -19.17 1.45 14.81
C GLY A 20 -20.33 1.29 13.82
N LYS A 21 -21.01 2.40 13.46
CA LYS A 21 -22.11 2.37 12.48
C LYS A 21 -21.64 1.90 11.08
N VAL A 22 -20.49 2.40 10.63
CA VAL A 22 -19.92 1.98 9.35
C VAL A 22 -19.58 0.48 9.38
N ALA A 23 -18.97 -0.01 10.48
CA ALA A 23 -18.65 -1.41 10.65
C ALA A 23 -19.88 -2.32 10.57
N GLU A 24 -20.99 -1.92 11.18
CA GLU A 24 -22.27 -2.63 11.10
C GLU A 24 -22.85 -2.61 9.68
N THR A 25 -22.83 -1.45 9.02
CA THR A 25 -23.41 -1.29 7.67
C THR A 25 -22.61 -2.04 6.60
N GLU A 26 -21.28 -1.99 6.67
CA GLU A 26 -20.37 -2.59 5.69
C GLU A 26 -19.96 -4.03 6.07
N GLN A 27 -20.43 -4.55 7.21
CA GLN A 27 -20.10 -5.89 7.72
C GLN A 27 -18.59 -6.13 7.84
N VAL A 28 -17.86 -5.11 8.29
CA VAL A 28 -16.39 -5.16 8.47
C VAL A 28 -16.01 -4.94 9.93
N GLN A 29 -14.82 -5.40 10.31
CA GLN A 29 -14.32 -5.22 11.67
C GLN A 29 -13.97 -3.75 11.95
N VAL A 30 -14.42 -3.20 13.05
CA VAL A 30 -14.15 -1.81 13.47
C VAL A 30 -12.64 -1.50 13.57
N ASN A 31 -11.81 -2.48 13.91
CA ASN A 31 -10.36 -2.31 13.97
C ASN A 31 -9.73 -2.12 12.58
N ARG A 32 -10.32 -2.67 11.51
CA ARG A 32 -9.93 -2.36 10.13
C ARG A 32 -10.17 -0.87 9.86
N LEU A 33 -11.35 -0.37 10.18
CA LEU A 33 -11.72 1.04 9.97
C LEU A 33 -10.85 2.00 10.79
N ARG A 34 -10.57 1.69 12.06
CA ARG A 34 -9.64 2.49 12.88
C ARG A 34 -8.27 2.59 12.23
N ARG A 35 -7.77 1.48 11.68
CA ARG A 35 -6.48 1.45 11.00
C ARG A 35 -6.50 2.30 9.72
N GLN A 36 -7.56 2.19 8.90
CA GLN A 36 -7.73 3.03 7.71
C GLN A 36 -7.74 4.53 8.07
N VAL A 37 -8.50 4.93 9.09
CA VAL A 37 -8.48 6.32 9.57
C VAL A 37 -7.09 6.75 9.99
N ALA A 38 -6.40 5.92 10.79
CA ALA A 38 -5.04 6.24 11.22
C ALA A 38 -4.06 6.32 10.04
N PHE A 39 -4.20 5.46 9.03
CA PHE A 39 -3.41 5.52 7.80
C PHE A 39 -3.66 6.83 7.05
N ASP A 40 -4.91 7.16 6.77
CA ASP A 40 -5.28 8.35 6.01
C ASP A 40 -4.83 9.63 6.72
N ARG A 41 -4.93 9.68 8.06
CA ARG A 41 -4.47 10.85 8.81
C ARG A 41 -2.95 10.97 8.91
N LEU A 42 -2.23 9.85 8.89
CA LEU A 42 -0.77 9.86 8.73
C LEU A 42 -0.40 10.33 7.32
N LEU A 43 -1.02 9.75 6.28
CA LEU A 43 -0.75 10.13 4.89
C LEU A 43 -1.07 11.61 4.63
N ALA A 44 -2.12 12.17 5.23
CA ALA A 44 -2.39 13.61 5.17
C ALA A 44 -1.19 14.45 5.64
N ARG A 45 -0.48 13.99 6.68
CA ARG A 45 0.73 14.66 7.20
C ARG A 45 1.92 14.47 6.28
N LEU A 46 2.13 13.24 5.83
CA LEU A 46 3.25 12.90 4.97
C LEU A 46 3.18 13.61 3.60
N PHE A 47 1.99 13.72 3.04
CA PHE A 47 1.76 14.35 1.73
C PHE A 47 1.29 15.81 1.81
N ARG A 48 1.46 16.45 2.95
CA ARG A 48 1.11 17.87 3.15
C ARG A 48 1.80 18.82 2.18
N VAL A 49 3.00 18.50 1.77
CA VAL A 49 3.79 19.29 0.82
C VAL A 49 3.93 18.55 -0.50
N GLU A 50 3.80 19.27 -1.63
CA GLU A 50 3.91 18.67 -2.98
C GLU A 50 5.27 18.01 -3.24
N SER A 51 6.35 18.54 -2.61
CA SER A 51 7.71 18.01 -2.74
C SER A 51 8.03 16.87 -1.78
N ALA A 52 7.02 16.21 -1.23
CA ALA A 52 7.24 15.05 -0.36
C ALA A 52 8.11 13.99 -1.08
N PRO A 53 9.18 13.47 -0.43
CA PRO A 53 10.14 12.59 -1.10
C PRO A 53 9.64 11.15 -1.25
N TRP A 54 8.42 10.86 -0.87
CA TRP A 54 7.82 9.51 -0.87
C TRP A 54 6.58 9.44 -1.77
N THR A 55 6.28 8.21 -2.18
CA THR A 55 5.07 7.87 -2.96
C THR A 55 4.45 6.62 -2.33
N LEU A 56 3.14 6.59 -2.17
CA LEU A 56 2.43 5.44 -1.64
C LEU A 56 2.43 4.30 -2.66
N LYS A 57 2.60 3.05 -2.18
CA LYS A 57 2.51 1.82 -2.96
C LYS A 57 1.90 0.68 -2.15
N GLY A 58 2.04 -0.53 -2.62
CA GLY A 58 1.71 -1.74 -1.85
C GLY A 58 0.21 -1.95 -1.62
N GLY A 59 -0.10 -2.63 -0.52
CA GLY A 59 -1.46 -3.08 -0.22
C GLY A 59 -2.43 -1.95 0.05
N TYR A 60 -2.01 -0.88 0.73
CA TYR A 60 -2.91 0.21 1.05
C TYR A 60 -3.28 1.06 -0.18
N ALA A 61 -2.38 1.22 -1.14
CA ALA A 61 -2.71 1.84 -2.42
C ALA A 61 -3.80 1.06 -3.17
N LEU A 62 -3.82 -0.28 -3.09
CA LEU A 62 -4.93 -1.09 -3.62
C LEU A 62 -6.22 -0.89 -2.83
N GLU A 63 -6.15 -0.86 -1.49
CA GLU A 63 -7.31 -0.68 -0.64
C GLU A 63 -7.98 0.70 -0.85
N LEU A 64 -7.20 1.73 -1.19
CA LEU A 64 -7.72 3.04 -1.60
C LEU A 64 -8.39 3.02 -2.98
N ARG A 65 -7.86 2.22 -3.94
CA ARG A 65 -8.41 2.12 -5.31
C ARG A 65 -9.67 1.29 -5.37
N PHE A 66 -9.70 0.19 -4.65
CA PHE A 66 -10.74 -0.83 -4.77
C PHE A 66 -11.44 -1.08 -3.44
N LYS A 67 -12.73 -0.80 -3.35
CA LYS A 67 -13.53 -1.06 -2.14
C LYS A 67 -13.48 -2.54 -1.72
N ALA A 68 -13.38 -3.43 -2.70
CA ALA A 68 -13.28 -4.88 -2.51
C ALA A 68 -11.85 -5.39 -2.28
N ALA A 69 -10.84 -4.51 -2.18
CA ALA A 69 -9.48 -4.96 -1.88
C ALA A 69 -9.40 -5.60 -0.49
N ARG A 70 -8.55 -6.64 -0.39
CA ARG A 70 -8.25 -7.26 0.91
C ARG A 70 -7.69 -6.23 1.90
N ALA A 71 -7.96 -6.47 3.17
CA ALA A 71 -7.42 -5.60 4.22
C ALA A 71 -5.89 -5.67 4.27
N THR A 72 -5.25 -4.50 4.41
CA THR A 72 -3.82 -4.40 4.70
C THR A 72 -3.57 -3.95 6.14
N ILE A 73 -2.40 -4.27 6.66
CA ILE A 73 -2.00 -3.93 8.03
C ILE A 73 -0.82 -2.97 8.10
N ASP A 74 -0.20 -2.72 6.95
CA ASP A 74 1.01 -1.90 6.81
C ASP A 74 0.81 -0.82 5.75
N ILE A 75 1.54 0.29 5.87
CA ILE A 75 1.69 1.31 4.82
C ILE A 75 3.02 1.05 4.12
N ASP A 76 3.02 0.97 2.80
CA ASP A 76 4.23 0.85 1.99
C ASP A 76 4.52 2.18 1.28
N LEU A 77 5.70 2.75 1.49
CA LEU A 77 6.20 3.91 0.78
C LEU A 77 7.44 3.57 -0.03
N THR A 78 7.60 4.21 -1.17
CA THR A 78 8.90 4.29 -1.84
C THR A 78 9.47 5.69 -1.69
N ILE A 79 10.78 5.77 -1.41
CA ILE A 79 11.54 7.02 -1.29
C ILE A 79 12.54 7.05 -2.43
N GLN A 80 12.52 8.12 -3.23
CA GLN A 80 13.34 8.18 -4.44
C GLN A 80 14.84 8.24 -4.13
N LYS A 81 15.24 9.08 -3.18
CA LYS A 81 16.65 9.23 -2.77
C LYS A 81 16.77 9.86 -1.40
N VAL A 82 17.64 9.29 -0.58
CA VAL A 82 18.13 9.89 0.66
C VAL A 82 19.65 9.92 0.59
N ALA A 83 20.25 11.07 0.86
CA ALA A 83 21.71 11.19 0.92
C ALA A 83 22.17 10.84 2.34
N ALA A 84 22.86 9.71 2.48
CA ALA A 84 23.47 9.29 3.74
C ALA A 84 24.72 8.43 3.46
N ALA A 85 25.58 8.31 4.46
CA ALA A 85 26.88 7.64 4.33
C ALA A 85 26.82 6.10 4.51
N SER A 86 25.74 5.60 5.11
CA SER A 86 25.51 4.16 5.36
C SER A 86 24.02 3.84 5.44
N ASP A 87 23.64 2.56 5.34
CA ASP A 87 22.24 2.10 5.45
C ASP A 87 21.66 2.42 6.82
N THR A 88 22.42 2.25 7.90
CA THR A 88 21.98 2.59 9.26
C THR A 88 21.69 4.08 9.40
N GLU A 89 22.55 4.94 8.86
CA GLU A 89 22.34 6.38 8.85
C GLU A 89 21.15 6.76 7.97
N THR A 90 21.01 6.12 6.81
CA THR A 90 19.87 6.28 5.92
C THR A 90 18.56 5.97 6.64
N ASN A 91 18.47 4.84 7.32
CA ASN A 91 17.26 4.46 8.07
C ASN A 91 16.96 5.43 9.22
N ARG A 92 17.99 5.99 9.88
CA ARG A 92 17.81 7.03 10.90
C ARG A 92 17.27 8.32 10.30
N VAL A 93 17.85 8.79 9.20
CA VAL A 93 17.43 10.03 8.51
C VAL A 93 15.99 9.88 8.00
N VAL A 94 15.64 8.73 7.39
CA VAL A 94 14.29 8.44 6.93
C VAL A 94 13.30 8.50 8.10
N ARG A 95 13.63 7.89 9.24
CA ARG A 95 12.79 7.94 10.43
C ARG A 95 12.55 9.38 10.91
N GLU A 96 13.61 10.19 10.97
CA GLU A 96 13.53 11.60 11.39
C GLU A 96 12.62 12.39 10.44
N LEU A 97 12.80 12.26 9.13
CA LEU A 97 11.94 12.90 8.13
C LEU A 97 10.47 12.49 8.27
N LEU A 98 10.21 11.18 8.47
CA LEU A 98 8.85 10.66 8.67
C LEU A 98 8.24 11.21 9.97
N GLN A 99 9.02 11.25 11.08
CA GLN A 99 8.54 11.77 12.36
C GLN A 99 8.26 13.27 12.29
N ASP A 100 9.12 14.04 11.64
CA ASP A 100 8.92 15.49 11.47
C ASP A 100 7.64 15.77 10.68
N ALA A 101 7.43 15.05 9.57
CA ALA A 101 6.20 15.18 8.80
C ALA A 101 4.97 14.75 9.61
N ALA A 102 5.05 13.63 10.34
CA ALA A 102 3.97 13.08 11.14
C ALA A 102 3.57 13.96 12.33
N SER A 103 4.46 14.84 12.78
CA SER A 103 4.24 15.74 13.92
C SER A 103 3.40 16.96 13.56
N PHE A 104 3.03 17.16 12.29
CA PHE A 104 2.21 18.30 11.88
C PHE A 104 0.79 18.20 12.44
N GLU A 105 0.29 19.31 13.00
CA GLU A 105 -1.04 19.39 13.59
C GLU A 105 -2.10 19.78 12.55
N PHE A 106 -3.09 18.90 12.34
CA PHE A 106 -4.24 19.15 11.45
C PHE A 106 -5.54 19.51 12.19
N GLY A 107 -5.49 19.69 13.51
CA GLY A 107 -6.71 19.89 14.31
C GLY A 107 -7.61 18.65 14.40
N ASP A 108 -7.10 17.49 14.02
CA ASP A 108 -7.80 16.19 14.01
C ASP A 108 -7.52 15.35 15.27
N TRP A 109 -6.80 15.89 16.22
CA TRP A 109 -6.44 15.30 17.50
C TRP A 109 -5.60 14.01 17.42
N PHE A 110 -5.08 13.66 16.23
CA PHE A 110 -4.14 12.57 16.07
C PHE A 110 -2.70 13.02 16.35
N GLU A 111 -2.02 12.20 17.11
CA GLU A 111 -0.58 12.28 17.36
C GLU A 111 0.08 10.98 16.90
N TYR A 112 1.26 11.07 16.29
CA TYR A 112 1.99 9.91 15.76
C TYR A 112 3.38 9.82 16.34
N THR A 113 3.75 8.61 16.76
CA THR A 113 5.12 8.26 17.13
C THR A 113 5.64 7.20 16.16
N ILE A 114 6.75 7.51 15.48
CA ILE A 114 7.45 6.57 14.59
C ILE A 114 8.67 6.06 15.33
N GLY A 115 8.65 4.77 15.67
CA GLY A 115 9.69 4.10 16.42
C GLY A 115 10.96 3.85 15.58
N PRO A 116 12.03 3.35 16.21
CA PRO A 116 13.24 2.97 15.50
C PRO A 116 12.96 1.83 14.52
N PRO A 117 13.78 1.68 13.43
CA PRO A 117 13.61 0.60 12.47
C PRO A 117 13.76 -0.76 13.15
N GLY A 118 12.81 -1.65 12.89
CA GLY A 118 12.78 -2.99 13.48
C GLY A 118 13.23 -4.11 12.55
N MET A 119 13.25 -3.87 11.23
CA MET A 119 13.62 -4.86 10.21
C MET A 119 14.07 -4.15 8.95
N ASP A 120 15.12 -4.66 8.32
CA ASP A 120 15.56 -4.19 7.01
C ASP A 120 14.69 -4.75 5.88
N LEU A 121 14.55 -4.00 4.80
CA LEU A 121 13.80 -4.36 3.59
C LEU A 121 14.74 -4.70 2.45
N ASP A 122 15.04 -5.99 2.28
CA ASP A 122 15.97 -6.48 1.25
C ASP A 122 15.42 -6.39 -0.19
N ALA A 123 14.12 -6.15 -0.35
CA ALA A 123 13.46 -6.14 -1.66
C ALA A 123 13.56 -4.80 -2.41
N ALA A 124 13.94 -3.72 -1.75
CA ALA A 124 14.14 -2.42 -2.37
C ALA A 124 15.58 -2.27 -2.89
N PRO A 125 15.81 -1.55 -4.02
CA PRO A 125 17.13 -1.47 -4.69
C PRO A 125 18.27 -0.95 -3.81
N TYR A 126 17.97 -0.05 -2.89
CA TYR A 126 18.93 0.54 -1.94
C TYR A 126 18.52 0.27 -0.49
N GLY A 127 17.88 -0.88 -0.25
CA GLY A 127 17.42 -1.23 1.09
C GLY A 127 16.21 -0.40 1.54
N GLY A 128 16.07 -0.26 2.83
CA GLY A 128 14.97 0.41 3.51
C GLY A 128 14.66 -0.26 4.83
N ALA A 129 13.66 0.21 5.53
CA ALA A 129 13.31 -0.36 6.82
C ALA A 129 11.82 -0.32 7.12
N ARG A 130 11.43 -1.20 8.04
CA ARG A 130 10.09 -1.23 8.67
C ARG A 130 10.13 -0.45 9.97
N TYR A 131 9.23 0.53 10.08
CA TYR A 131 9.09 1.39 11.26
C TYR A 131 7.78 1.08 11.98
N PRO A 132 7.80 0.78 13.28
CA PRO A 132 6.58 0.70 14.07
C PRO A 132 5.98 2.10 14.24
N VAL A 133 4.66 2.20 14.05
CA VAL A 133 3.92 3.45 14.18
C VAL A 133 2.82 3.27 15.21
N GLU A 134 2.76 4.22 16.15
CA GLU A 134 1.66 4.36 17.09
C GLU A 134 0.90 5.65 16.82
N ALA A 135 -0.39 5.52 16.53
CA ALA A 135 -1.33 6.63 16.46
C ALA A 135 -2.07 6.75 17.79
N THR A 136 -2.03 7.91 18.39
CA THR A 136 -2.74 8.21 19.65
C THR A 136 -3.77 9.31 19.46
N MET A 137 -4.76 9.34 20.33
CA MET A 137 -5.77 10.38 20.43
C MET A 137 -6.30 10.41 21.86
N ASP A 138 -6.43 11.60 22.47
CA ASP A 138 -6.86 11.74 23.86
C ASP A 138 -5.93 10.97 24.82
N GLY A 139 -4.61 11.02 24.58
CA GLY A 139 -3.59 10.32 25.38
C GLY A 139 -3.70 8.78 25.37
N ARG A 140 -4.45 8.20 24.43
CA ARG A 140 -4.67 6.75 24.33
C ARG A 140 -4.37 6.26 22.95
N VAL A 141 -3.83 5.05 22.85
CA VAL A 141 -3.64 4.38 21.57
C VAL A 141 -4.95 4.28 20.81
N PHE A 142 -4.92 4.69 19.54
CA PHE A 142 -6.02 4.55 18.58
C PHE A 142 -5.75 3.39 17.62
N ALA A 143 -4.52 3.31 17.08
CA ALA A 143 -4.07 2.20 16.24
C ALA A 143 -2.55 2.01 16.35
N ARG A 144 -2.09 0.76 16.13
CA ARG A 144 -0.68 0.41 15.91
C ARG A 144 -0.54 -0.31 14.59
N PHE A 145 0.51 0.02 13.85
CA PHE A 145 0.80 -0.56 12.55
C PHE A 145 2.28 -0.38 12.19
N HIS A 146 2.68 -0.82 11.00
CA HIS A 146 4.01 -0.57 10.48
C HIS A 146 3.97 0.30 9.24
N LEU A 147 5.04 1.03 9.03
CA LEU A 147 5.34 1.76 7.81
C LEU A 147 6.62 1.18 7.22
N ASP A 148 6.51 0.64 6.01
CA ASP A 148 7.63 0.13 5.24
C ASP A 148 8.10 1.22 4.28
N ALA A 149 9.32 1.68 4.45
CA ALA A 149 9.94 2.67 3.57
C ALA A 149 11.06 2.03 2.77
N GLY A 150 10.77 1.67 1.52
CA GLY A 150 11.77 1.18 0.56
C GLY A 150 12.45 2.33 -0.16
N ILE A 151 13.75 2.19 -0.47
CA ILE A 151 14.55 3.25 -1.08
C ILE A 151 14.98 2.85 -2.47
N GLY A 152 14.77 3.76 -3.43
CA GLY A 152 15.36 3.67 -4.76
C GLY A 152 14.56 2.88 -5.78
N ASP A 153 13.34 2.45 -5.51
CA ASP A 153 12.44 1.97 -6.56
C ASP A 153 12.22 3.08 -7.61
N ALA A 154 12.12 2.71 -8.87
CA ALA A 154 11.71 3.65 -9.90
C ALA A 154 10.25 4.04 -9.66
N VAL A 155 9.94 5.32 -9.78
CA VAL A 155 8.56 5.82 -9.77
C VAL A 155 8.26 6.39 -11.14
N MET A 156 7.38 5.73 -11.88
CA MET A 156 6.98 6.18 -13.21
C MET A 156 6.00 7.34 -13.13
N GLN A 157 6.22 8.30 -14.00
CA GLN A 157 5.33 9.45 -14.13
C GLN A 157 4.32 9.25 -15.28
N PRO A 158 3.13 9.84 -15.19
CA PRO A 158 2.60 10.49 -14.00
C PRO A 158 2.25 9.47 -12.91
N VAL A 159 2.35 9.89 -11.63
CA VAL A 159 1.78 9.14 -10.51
C VAL A 159 0.26 9.36 -10.49
N ASP A 160 -0.46 8.39 -9.91
CA ASP A 160 -1.88 8.59 -9.65
C ASP A 160 -2.06 9.39 -8.36
N VAL A 161 -3.15 10.15 -8.27
CA VAL A 161 -3.55 10.83 -7.04
C VAL A 161 -4.90 10.28 -6.61
N ILE A 162 -4.95 9.68 -5.44
CA ILE A 162 -6.16 9.05 -4.91
C ILE A 162 -6.69 9.86 -3.73
N GLU A 163 -7.97 10.17 -3.77
CA GLU A 163 -8.66 10.74 -2.61
C GLU A 163 -9.00 9.61 -1.63
N CYS A 164 -8.56 9.77 -0.37
CA CYS A 164 -8.90 8.86 0.70
C CYS A 164 -10.39 8.99 1.07
N ARG A 165 -10.87 8.09 1.93
CA ARG A 165 -12.24 8.15 2.41
C ARG A 165 -12.48 9.35 3.33
N ASP A 166 -13.63 9.99 3.20
CA ASP A 166 -14.06 11.07 4.11
C ASP A 166 -14.48 10.50 5.48
N TRP A 167 -13.50 10.37 6.36
CA TRP A 167 -13.73 9.94 7.74
C TRP A 167 -14.13 11.06 8.68
N LEU A 168 -13.65 12.29 8.40
CA LEU A 168 -13.67 13.41 9.34
C LEU A 168 -14.49 14.62 8.86
N GLY A 169 -15.19 14.51 7.74
CA GLY A 169 -16.06 15.57 7.22
C GLY A 169 -17.14 16.04 8.22
N PHE A 170 -17.53 15.16 9.16
CA PHE A 170 -18.41 15.55 10.26
C PHE A 170 -17.83 16.65 11.17
N ALA A 171 -16.53 16.80 11.17
CA ALA A 171 -15.78 17.82 11.91
C ALA A 171 -15.20 18.91 10.98
N GLY A 172 -15.53 18.89 9.69
CA GLY A 172 -15.01 19.86 8.72
C GLY A 172 -13.59 19.60 8.26
N ILE A 173 -13.05 18.41 8.51
CA ILE A 173 -11.70 18.01 8.10
C ILE A 173 -11.84 17.11 6.86
N GLY A 174 -11.36 17.61 5.72
CA GLY A 174 -11.46 16.90 4.44
C GLY A 174 -10.59 15.65 4.33
N ALA A 175 -10.94 14.82 3.35
CA ALA A 175 -10.15 13.67 2.97
C ALA A 175 -8.83 14.09 2.33
N PRO A 176 -7.70 13.43 2.61
CA PRO A 176 -6.44 13.74 1.96
C PRO A 176 -6.39 13.18 0.54
N LEU A 177 -5.62 13.88 -0.32
CA LEU A 177 -5.21 13.41 -1.64
C LEU A 177 -3.81 12.80 -1.52
N VAL A 178 -3.64 11.57 -2.00
CA VAL A 178 -2.41 10.80 -1.80
C VAL A 178 -1.79 10.40 -3.14
N PRO A 179 -0.59 10.88 -3.46
CA PRO A 179 0.19 10.40 -4.60
C PRO A 179 0.57 8.93 -4.45
N THR A 180 0.21 8.12 -5.44
CA THR A 180 0.46 6.67 -5.47
C THR A 180 1.15 6.28 -6.77
N ILE A 181 1.93 5.19 -6.76
CA ILE A 181 2.38 4.59 -8.02
C ILE A 181 1.19 4.23 -8.91
N SER A 182 1.36 4.25 -10.23
CA SER A 182 0.29 3.88 -11.15
C SER A 182 -0.15 2.42 -10.98
N ARG A 183 -1.34 2.07 -11.50
CA ARG A 183 -1.85 0.69 -11.48
C ARG A 183 -0.93 -0.27 -12.21
N GLU A 184 -0.38 0.16 -13.36
CA GLU A 184 0.54 -0.63 -14.15
C GLU A 184 1.84 -0.90 -13.39
N GLN A 185 2.39 0.12 -12.73
CA GLN A 185 3.55 -0.06 -11.88
C GLN A 185 3.24 -0.98 -10.69
N GLN A 186 2.07 -0.83 -10.09
CA GLN A 186 1.64 -1.69 -9.00
C GLN A 186 1.52 -3.15 -9.45
N TRP A 187 0.98 -3.39 -10.64
CA TRP A 187 0.92 -4.73 -11.23
C TRP A 187 2.32 -5.29 -11.49
N ALA A 188 3.23 -4.49 -12.05
CA ALA A 188 4.62 -4.90 -12.30
C ALA A 188 5.37 -5.25 -11.00
N GLU A 189 5.21 -4.47 -9.93
CA GLU A 189 5.82 -4.75 -8.62
C GLU A 189 5.27 -6.03 -7.99
N LYS A 190 3.96 -6.30 -8.14
CA LYS A 190 3.32 -7.53 -7.66
C LYS A 190 3.81 -8.74 -8.44
N LEU A 191 3.91 -8.64 -9.77
CA LEU A 191 4.45 -9.72 -10.60
C LEU A 191 5.91 -10.00 -10.25
N HIS A 192 6.73 -8.96 -10.09
CA HIS A 192 8.11 -9.12 -9.66
C HIS A 192 8.21 -9.86 -8.31
N ALA A 193 7.36 -9.51 -7.34
CA ALA A 193 7.33 -10.20 -6.04
C ALA A 193 6.84 -11.64 -6.14
N TYR A 194 5.88 -11.92 -7.02
CA TYR A 194 5.35 -13.26 -7.29
C TYR A 194 6.42 -14.18 -7.91
N THR A 195 7.20 -13.66 -8.86
CA THR A 195 8.20 -14.41 -9.64
C THR A 195 9.57 -14.48 -8.98
N LEU A 196 9.80 -13.75 -7.88
CA LEU A 196 11.09 -13.72 -7.19
C LEU A 196 11.49 -15.12 -6.72
N PRO A 197 12.66 -15.66 -7.14
CA PRO A 197 13.17 -16.95 -6.67
C PRO A 197 13.31 -16.99 -5.16
N ARG A 198 12.88 -18.09 -4.53
CA ARG A 198 12.89 -18.26 -3.08
C ARG A 198 13.47 -19.60 -2.69
N LYS A 199 14.16 -19.63 -1.53
CA LYS A 199 14.66 -20.89 -0.94
C LYS A 199 13.52 -21.76 -0.41
N ASN A 200 12.44 -21.15 0.06
CA ASN A 200 11.24 -21.81 0.59
C ASN A 200 10.10 -21.75 -0.42
N ALA A 201 9.05 -22.53 -0.20
CA ALA A 201 7.84 -22.49 -1.02
C ALA A 201 7.31 -21.05 -1.16
N ASN A 202 6.80 -20.73 -2.34
CA ASN A 202 6.24 -19.43 -2.62
C ASN A 202 5.03 -19.15 -1.69
N SER A 203 5.05 -18.06 -0.96
CA SER A 203 3.99 -17.65 -0.01
C SER A 203 3.19 -16.43 -0.50
N ARG A 204 3.33 -16.06 -1.78
CA ARG A 204 2.80 -14.82 -2.36
C ARG A 204 1.36 -14.95 -2.90
N VAL A 205 0.53 -15.73 -2.22
CA VAL A 205 -0.89 -15.85 -2.56
C VAL A 205 -1.62 -14.50 -2.62
N LYS A 206 -1.23 -13.56 -1.75
CA LYS A 206 -1.78 -12.19 -1.75
C LYS A 206 -1.44 -11.42 -3.03
N ASP A 207 -0.23 -11.64 -3.58
CA ASP A 207 0.16 -10.96 -4.82
C ASP A 207 -0.63 -11.49 -6.03
N LEU A 208 -1.01 -12.77 -6.05
CA LEU A 208 -1.90 -13.32 -7.09
C LEU A 208 -3.30 -12.69 -7.02
N ILE A 209 -3.88 -12.54 -5.81
CA ILE A 209 -5.14 -11.81 -5.60
C ILE A 209 -5.03 -10.36 -6.09
N ASP A 210 -3.95 -9.68 -5.74
CA ASP A 210 -3.74 -8.29 -6.10
C ASP A 210 -3.58 -8.11 -7.63
N LEU A 211 -2.91 -9.07 -8.32
CA LEU A 211 -2.79 -9.09 -9.79
C LEU A 211 -4.14 -9.28 -10.46
N GLU A 212 -4.95 -10.24 -10.01
CA GLU A 212 -6.31 -10.48 -10.50
C GLU A 212 -7.20 -9.24 -10.31
N LEU A 213 -7.15 -8.62 -9.14
CA LEU A 213 -7.94 -7.43 -8.82
C LEU A 213 -7.61 -6.27 -9.78
N LEU A 214 -6.32 -6.07 -10.08
CA LEU A 214 -5.86 -5.05 -11.01
C LEU A 214 -6.31 -5.34 -12.44
N ILE A 215 -6.22 -6.59 -12.92
CA ILE A 215 -6.69 -7.00 -14.25
C ILE A 215 -8.21 -6.81 -14.35
N GLY A 216 -8.95 -7.28 -13.32
CA GLY A 216 -10.41 -7.21 -13.27
C GLY A 216 -10.97 -5.78 -13.28
N SER A 217 -10.15 -4.77 -12.98
CA SER A 217 -10.56 -3.36 -13.09
C SER A 217 -10.78 -2.93 -14.55
N GLY A 218 -10.15 -3.59 -15.52
CA GLY A 218 -10.20 -3.23 -16.94
C GLY A 218 -9.49 -1.91 -17.29
N GLU A 219 -8.71 -1.36 -16.35
CA GLU A 219 -8.09 -0.02 -16.49
C GLU A 219 -6.56 -0.07 -16.70
N LEU A 220 -5.99 -1.28 -16.88
CA LEU A 220 -4.57 -1.44 -17.18
C LEU A 220 -4.30 -1.23 -18.67
N GLU A 221 -3.31 -0.42 -19.00
CA GLU A 221 -2.81 -0.24 -20.36
C GLU A 221 -1.64 -1.21 -20.61
N PRO A 222 -1.77 -2.24 -21.49
CA PRO A 222 -0.75 -3.29 -21.67
C PRO A 222 0.63 -2.74 -22.04
N GLU A 223 0.69 -1.70 -22.88
CA GLU A 223 1.95 -1.07 -23.30
C GLU A 223 2.66 -0.42 -22.10
N ARG A 224 1.90 0.24 -21.23
CA ARG A 224 2.42 0.87 -20.03
C ARG A 224 2.81 -0.18 -18.97
N VAL A 225 2.06 -1.28 -18.88
CA VAL A 225 2.46 -2.43 -18.05
C VAL A 225 3.79 -3.01 -18.55
N ALA A 226 3.99 -3.18 -19.87
CA ALA A 226 5.24 -3.68 -20.43
C ALA A 226 6.44 -2.77 -20.08
N GLU A 227 6.26 -1.46 -20.14
CA GLU A 227 7.28 -0.48 -19.77
C GLU A 227 7.59 -0.54 -18.28
N THR A 228 6.56 -0.57 -17.40
CA THR A 228 6.74 -0.65 -15.95
C THR A 228 7.40 -1.95 -15.51
N LEU A 229 7.08 -3.08 -16.17
CA LEU A 229 7.75 -4.36 -15.94
C LEU A 229 9.25 -4.24 -16.24
N ARG A 230 9.60 -3.74 -17.42
CA ARG A 230 11.00 -3.58 -17.80
C ARG A 230 11.76 -2.74 -16.77
N LEU A 231 11.23 -1.58 -16.42
CA LEU A 231 11.87 -0.68 -15.45
C LEU A 231 11.98 -1.30 -14.05
N THR A 232 10.95 -2.02 -13.58
CA THR A 232 10.96 -2.67 -12.28
C THR A 232 12.04 -3.74 -12.20
N PHE A 233 12.11 -4.64 -13.22
CA PHE A 233 13.10 -5.72 -13.22
C PHE A 233 14.53 -5.20 -13.43
N GLU A 234 14.72 -4.23 -14.34
CA GLU A 234 16.03 -3.59 -14.56
C GLU A 234 16.51 -2.82 -13.33
N ARG A 235 15.59 -2.22 -12.57
CA ARG A 235 15.95 -1.46 -11.38
C ARG A 235 16.30 -2.34 -10.19
N ARG A 236 15.50 -3.38 -9.94
CA ARG A 236 15.70 -4.28 -8.79
C ARG A 236 16.79 -5.31 -9.01
N LYS A 237 17.02 -5.78 -10.24
CA LYS A 237 18.10 -6.71 -10.63
C LYS A 237 18.20 -7.97 -9.79
N THR A 238 17.12 -8.42 -9.18
CA THR A 238 17.07 -9.62 -8.34
C THR A 238 16.98 -10.90 -9.15
N HIS A 239 16.30 -10.84 -10.31
CA HIS A 239 16.13 -11.92 -11.28
C HIS A 239 15.66 -11.33 -12.62
N ALA A 240 15.79 -12.11 -13.69
CA ALA A 240 15.30 -11.73 -15.02
C ALA A 240 13.77 -11.79 -15.10
N LEU A 241 13.19 -10.96 -15.95
CA LEU A 241 11.77 -11.09 -16.29
C LEU A 241 11.54 -12.45 -16.95
N PRO A 242 10.68 -13.33 -16.39
CA PRO A 242 10.44 -14.64 -16.96
C PRO A 242 9.68 -14.55 -18.29
N LEU A 243 9.80 -15.58 -19.13
CA LEU A 243 8.99 -15.75 -20.34
C LEU A 243 7.64 -16.42 -20.03
N GLU A 244 7.60 -17.21 -18.97
CA GLU A 244 6.40 -17.90 -18.48
C GLU A 244 6.33 -17.82 -16.96
N LEU A 245 5.11 -17.76 -16.43
CA LEU A 245 4.89 -17.75 -14.98
C LEU A 245 4.86 -19.19 -14.45
N VAL A 246 5.42 -19.38 -13.26
CA VAL A 246 5.33 -20.67 -12.55
C VAL A 246 3.97 -20.74 -11.85
N PRO A 247 3.22 -21.85 -12.02
CA PRO A 247 1.94 -22.05 -11.34
C PRO A 247 2.08 -21.96 -9.82
N PRO A 248 1.00 -21.51 -9.13
CA PRO A 248 0.99 -21.49 -7.69
C PRO A 248 1.13 -22.89 -7.08
N PRO A 249 1.73 -23.01 -5.87
CA PRO A 249 1.77 -24.28 -5.16
C PRO A 249 0.36 -24.86 -4.92
N PRO A 250 0.18 -26.18 -4.96
CA PRO A 250 -1.13 -26.82 -4.80
C PRO A 250 -1.83 -26.53 -3.46
N ASP A 251 -1.06 -26.20 -2.42
CA ASP A 251 -1.56 -25.89 -1.08
C ASP A 251 -2.13 -24.46 -0.96
N TRP A 252 -2.09 -23.67 -2.04
CA TRP A 252 -2.64 -22.30 -2.01
C TRP A 252 -4.16 -22.26 -2.07
N GLN A 253 -4.84 -23.30 -2.59
CA GLN A 253 -6.29 -23.25 -2.87
C GLN A 253 -7.12 -22.72 -1.69
N GLY A 254 -6.94 -23.26 -0.48
CA GLY A 254 -7.74 -22.82 0.68
C GLY A 254 -7.44 -21.38 1.12
N ARG A 255 -6.16 -20.97 1.05
CA ARG A 255 -5.76 -19.58 1.40
C ARG A 255 -6.19 -18.59 0.34
N PHE A 256 -6.12 -19.00 -0.94
CA PHE A 256 -6.56 -18.18 -2.06
C PHE A 256 -8.07 -17.97 -2.00
N GLN A 257 -8.84 -19.04 -1.80
CA GLN A 257 -10.30 -18.99 -1.68
C GLN A 257 -10.74 -17.97 -0.62
N ALA A 258 -10.20 -18.04 0.59
CA ALA A 258 -10.55 -17.10 1.67
C ALA A 258 -10.28 -15.63 1.31
N LEU A 259 -9.17 -15.34 0.62
CA LEU A 259 -8.83 -13.99 0.18
C LEU A 259 -9.69 -13.54 -1.01
N ALA A 260 -9.98 -14.45 -1.95
CA ALA A 260 -10.82 -14.18 -3.11
C ALA A 260 -12.26 -13.84 -2.69
N GLU A 261 -12.82 -14.59 -1.71
CA GLU A 261 -14.13 -14.30 -1.12
C GLU A 261 -14.16 -12.90 -0.48
N GLU A 262 -13.10 -12.50 0.27
CA GLU A 262 -12.98 -11.15 0.83
C GLU A 262 -13.00 -10.07 -0.26
N CYS A 263 -12.42 -10.36 -1.42
CA CYS A 263 -12.29 -9.43 -2.54
C CYS A 263 -13.43 -9.53 -3.58
N GLY A 264 -14.40 -10.43 -3.40
CA GLY A 264 -15.45 -10.66 -4.40
C GLY A 264 -14.94 -11.23 -5.73
N LEU A 265 -13.81 -11.94 -5.71
CA LEU A 265 -13.16 -12.55 -6.86
C LEU A 265 -13.56 -14.04 -7.00
N PRO A 266 -13.41 -14.63 -8.20
CA PRO A 266 -13.52 -16.09 -8.38
C PRO A 266 -12.56 -16.84 -7.46
N THR A 267 -13.00 -17.94 -6.87
CA THR A 267 -12.29 -18.65 -5.78
C THR A 267 -11.35 -19.75 -6.25
N ASP A 268 -11.29 -20.04 -7.54
CA ASP A 268 -10.42 -21.07 -8.13
C ASP A 268 -9.03 -20.47 -8.42
N VAL A 269 -8.02 -20.94 -7.70
CA VAL A 269 -6.64 -20.46 -7.84
C VAL A 269 -6.03 -20.78 -9.21
N ALA A 270 -6.44 -21.88 -9.85
CA ALA A 270 -5.93 -22.26 -11.16
C ALA A 270 -6.52 -21.35 -12.26
N ALA A 271 -7.82 -21.04 -12.16
CA ALA A 271 -8.47 -20.10 -13.07
C ALA A 271 -7.89 -18.69 -12.95
N ALA A 272 -7.68 -18.19 -11.72
CA ALA A 272 -7.03 -16.90 -11.45
C ALA A 272 -5.61 -16.86 -12.03
N PHE A 273 -4.81 -17.89 -11.80
CA PHE A 273 -3.47 -17.97 -12.37
C PHE A 273 -3.50 -17.98 -13.91
N ALA A 274 -4.44 -18.71 -14.53
CA ALA A 274 -4.59 -18.74 -15.99
C ALA A 274 -4.89 -17.33 -16.55
N GLY A 275 -5.79 -16.57 -15.91
CA GLY A 275 -6.09 -15.18 -16.28
C GLY A 275 -4.87 -14.27 -16.19
N VAL A 276 -4.12 -14.35 -15.09
CA VAL A 276 -2.87 -13.57 -14.93
C VAL A 276 -1.83 -13.96 -15.97
N GLN A 277 -1.70 -15.26 -16.29
CA GLN A 277 -0.76 -15.74 -17.30
C GLN A 277 -1.16 -15.31 -18.71
N GLU A 278 -2.44 -15.30 -19.05
CA GLU A 278 -2.95 -14.82 -20.34
C GLU A 278 -2.65 -13.34 -20.51
N TYR A 279 -2.99 -12.51 -19.52
CA TYR A 279 -2.69 -11.08 -19.54
C TYR A 279 -1.17 -10.82 -19.63
N PHE A 280 -0.37 -11.58 -18.90
CA PHE A 280 1.09 -11.46 -18.97
C PHE A 280 1.64 -11.77 -20.37
N LYS A 281 1.11 -12.79 -21.06
CA LYS A 281 1.49 -13.10 -22.45
C LYS A 281 1.11 -11.97 -23.41
N GLU A 282 -0.06 -11.37 -23.25
CA GLU A 282 -0.48 -10.19 -24.01
C GLU A 282 0.54 -9.05 -23.82
N VAL A 283 0.89 -8.73 -22.60
CA VAL A 283 1.87 -7.67 -22.27
C VAL A 283 3.25 -7.95 -22.90
N LEU A 284 3.72 -9.20 -22.90
CA LEU A 284 5.00 -9.57 -23.53
C LEU A 284 4.96 -9.43 -25.05
N THR A 285 3.83 -9.72 -25.70
CA THR A 285 3.66 -9.57 -27.16
C THR A 285 3.78 -8.10 -27.57
N ARG A 286 3.13 -7.20 -26.85
CA ARG A 286 3.23 -5.74 -27.07
C ARG A 286 4.65 -5.19 -26.91
N ARG A 287 5.48 -5.85 -26.11
CA ARG A 287 6.90 -5.49 -25.92
C ARG A 287 7.74 -5.78 -27.17
N THR A 288 7.41 -6.79 -27.94
CA THR A 288 8.23 -7.26 -29.07
C THR A 288 7.99 -6.45 -30.35
N GLU A 289 6.93 -5.67 -30.41
CA GLU A 289 6.55 -4.85 -31.57
C GLU A 289 7.23 -3.47 -31.61
N ARG A 290 8.14 -3.16 -30.68
CA ARG A 290 8.97 -1.94 -30.64
C ARG A 290 10.46 -2.28 -30.70
#